data_91d8fa3aae59b5fbc00579d028bf0613
#
_entry.id   91d8fa3aae59b5fbc00579d028bf0613
#
_cell.length_a   1.000
_cell.length_b   1.000
_cell.length_c   1.000
_cell.angle_alpha   90.00
_cell.angle_beta   90.00
_cell.angle_gamma   90.00
#
_symmetry.space_group_name_H-M   'P 1'
#
loop_
_entity.id
_entity.type
_entity.pdbx_description
1 polymer ?
#
loop_
_entity_poly.entity_id
_entity_poly.type
_entity_poly.pdbx_seq_one_letter_code
_entity_poly.pdbx_strand_id
1 'polypeptide(L)'
;MSNIYTKTGDKGTTGLYGGSRVDKDSLNVDAYGTVDEAISSLGVAYTLTDSPEIKEYINHIQKRMFQAGAELASDARGMEMLKDKIGEADIKYLENIIDKSTEVNGLMREFVVPGVNPSSAALHVARTVVRRAERIITALAKQVPVREELRKYINRLSDACLQWLVSKRQEQKIRRSKN
;
A
#
# COMPACT_ATOMS: atom_id res chain seq x y z
N MET A 1 1.08 26.53 -21.76
CA MET A 1 0.56 25.15 -21.61
C MET A 1 1.64 24.35 -20.89
N SER A 2 1.32 23.75 -19.73
CA SER A 2 2.26 22.84 -19.08
C SER A 2 2.29 21.53 -19.88
N ASN A 3 3.45 21.17 -20.41
CA ASN A 3 3.62 19.88 -21.07
C ASN A 3 3.66 18.77 -20.02
N ILE A 4 3.02 17.64 -20.31
CA ILE A 4 3.07 16.43 -19.44
C ILE A 4 4.52 15.93 -19.30
N TYR A 5 5.32 16.08 -20.35
CA TYR A 5 6.74 15.71 -20.35
C TYR A 5 7.64 16.94 -20.24
N THR A 6 8.64 16.86 -19.36
CA THR A 6 9.62 17.95 -19.14
C THR A 6 10.99 17.66 -19.76
N LYS A 7 11.25 16.42 -20.18
CA LYS A 7 12.54 15.90 -20.70
C LYS A 7 13.72 16.00 -19.71
N THR A 8 13.49 16.51 -18.50
CA THR A 8 14.55 16.69 -17.47
C THR A 8 15.05 15.37 -16.90
N GLY A 9 14.30 14.29 -17.09
CA GLY A 9 14.62 12.94 -16.61
C GLY A 9 15.27 12.02 -17.65
N ASP A 10 15.52 12.49 -18.90
CA ASP A 10 16.00 11.63 -19.99
C ASP A 10 17.44 11.13 -19.77
N LYS A 11 18.19 11.79 -18.90
CA LYS A 11 19.56 11.39 -18.50
C LYS A 11 19.62 10.45 -17.30
N GLY A 12 18.51 9.80 -16.94
CA GLY A 12 18.47 8.79 -15.86
C GLY A 12 18.31 9.36 -14.45
N THR A 13 18.09 10.68 -14.30
CA THR A 13 17.85 11.30 -12.97
C THR A 13 16.42 11.79 -12.84
N THR A 14 15.94 11.92 -11.58
CA THR A 14 14.62 12.50 -11.25
C THR A 14 14.73 13.47 -10.07
N GLY A 15 13.76 14.37 -9.92
CA GLY A 15 13.68 15.28 -8.78
C GLY A 15 12.88 14.69 -7.64
N LEU A 16 13.37 14.87 -6.41
CA LEU A 16 12.59 14.68 -5.21
C LEU A 16 11.81 15.95 -4.86
N TYR A 17 10.74 15.79 -4.08
CA TYR A 17 10.05 16.92 -3.47
C TYR A 17 10.97 17.59 -2.44
N GLY A 18 11.24 18.88 -2.63
CA GLY A 18 12.27 19.62 -1.90
C GLY A 18 13.38 20.17 -2.81
N GLY A 19 13.60 19.52 -3.97
CA GLY A 19 14.47 20.02 -5.05
C GLY A 19 15.74 19.21 -5.31
N SER A 20 16.07 18.24 -4.47
CA SER A 20 17.20 17.34 -4.72
C SER A 20 16.96 16.48 -5.94
N ARG A 21 18.03 16.07 -6.61
CA ARG A 21 17.98 15.11 -7.71
C ARG A 21 18.67 13.81 -7.32
N VAL A 22 18.07 12.71 -7.74
CA VAL A 22 18.57 11.34 -7.51
C VAL A 22 18.53 10.54 -8.82
N ASP A 23 19.30 9.47 -8.88
CA ASP A 23 19.22 8.53 -9.99
C ASP A 23 17.89 7.77 -9.97
N LYS A 24 17.34 7.46 -11.13
CA LYS A 24 16.05 6.77 -11.25
C LYS A 24 16.08 5.34 -10.73
N ASP A 25 17.25 4.74 -10.58
CA ASP A 25 17.47 3.41 -9.98
C ASP A 25 17.83 3.47 -8.49
N SER A 26 17.73 4.65 -7.85
CA SER A 26 17.95 4.79 -6.41
C SER A 26 16.85 4.13 -5.58
N LEU A 27 17.20 3.70 -4.35
CA LEU A 27 16.22 3.10 -3.43
C LEU A 27 15.05 4.02 -3.08
N ASN A 28 15.24 5.35 -3.12
CA ASN A 28 14.13 6.29 -2.94
C ASN A 28 13.09 6.12 -4.06
N VAL A 29 13.55 6.10 -5.32
CA VAL A 29 12.68 5.96 -6.49
C VAL A 29 11.99 4.60 -6.48
N ASP A 30 12.73 3.53 -6.17
CA ASP A 30 12.19 2.18 -6.08
C ASP A 30 11.14 2.07 -4.95
N ALA A 31 11.37 2.72 -3.80
CA ALA A 31 10.44 2.72 -2.68
C ALA A 31 9.12 3.40 -3.02
N TYR A 32 9.13 4.66 -3.48
CA TYR A 32 7.87 5.34 -3.81
C TYR A 32 7.21 4.78 -5.07
N GLY A 33 7.99 4.30 -6.03
CA GLY A 33 7.45 3.63 -7.23
C GLY A 33 6.73 2.32 -6.88
N THR A 34 7.27 1.53 -5.96
CA THR A 34 6.60 0.30 -5.49
C THR A 34 5.37 0.62 -4.64
N VAL A 35 5.35 1.73 -3.89
CA VAL A 35 4.13 2.20 -3.21
C VAL A 35 3.05 2.57 -4.23
N ASP A 36 3.39 3.26 -5.32
CA ASP A 36 2.46 3.59 -6.40
C ASP A 36 1.91 2.32 -7.09
N GLU A 37 2.76 1.32 -7.32
CA GLU A 37 2.34 0.01 -7.82
C GLU A 37 1.37 -0.68 -6.86
N ALA A 38 1.59 -0.58 -5.54
CA ALA A 38 0.67 -1.12 -4.53
C ALA A 38 -0.68 -0.39 -4.55
N ILE A 39 -0.70 0.95 -4.70
CA ILE A 39 -1.92 1.75 -4.88
C ILE A 39 -2.70 1.25 -6.10
N SER A 40 -2.02 1.06 -7.22
CA SER A 40 -2.62 0.58 -8.47
C SER A 40 -3.19 -0.84 -8.32
N SER A 41 -2.45 -1.73 -7.64
CA SER A 41 -2.91 -3.11 -7.37
C SER A 41 -4.14 -3.14 -6.46
N LEU A 42 -4.21 -2.26 -5.45
CA LEU A 42 -5.41 -2.07 -4.62
C LEU A 42 -6.58 -1.53 -5.46
N GLY A 43 -6.32 -0.68 -6.46
CA GLY A 43 -7.33 -0.22 -7.41
C GLY A 43 -7.96 -1.38 -8.19
N VAL A 44 -7.18 -2.35 -8.64
CA VAL A 44 -7.72 -3.57 -9.27
C VAL A 44 -8.60 -4.35 -8.27
N ALA A 45 -8.15 -4.53 -7.04
CA ALA A 45 -8.95 -5.20 -6.01
C ALA A 45 -10.26 -4.46 -5.70
N TYR A 46 -10.24 -3.13 -5.70
CA TYR A 46 -11.43 -2.27 -5.55
C TYR A 46 -12.48 -2.55 -6.62
N THR A 47 -12.08 -2.69 -7.88
CA THR A 47 -13.02 -2.93 -8.99
C THR A 47 -13.61 -4.34 -8.95
N LEU A 48 -12.87 -5.33 -8.43
CA LEU A 48 -13.25 -6.73 -8.41
C LEU A 48 -13.96 -7.18 -7.12
N THR A 49 -14.03 -6.33 -6.09
CA THR A 49 -14.75 -6.68 -4.86
C THR A 49 -16.19 -6.19 -4.91
N ASP A 50 -17.13 -7.05 -4.44
CA ASP A 50 -18.55 -6.70 -4.29
C ASP A 50 -18.87 -6.11 -2.91
N SER A 51 -17.91 -6.14 -1.96
CA SER A 51 -18.11 -5.66 -0.60
C SER A 51 -17.98 -4.14 -0.54
N PRO A 52 -19.06 -3.39 -0.22
CA PRO A 52 -18.98 -1.95 -0.06
C PRO A 52 -18.00 -1.53 1.03
N GLU A 53 -17.94 -2.29 2.13
CA GLU A 53 -17.03 -2.05 3.24
C GLU A 53 -15.56 -2.16 2.80
N ILE A 54 -15.19 -3.22 2.06
CA ILE A 54 -13.81 -3.36 1.55
C ILE A 54 -13.49 -2.25 0.54
N LYS A 55 -14.45 -1.84 -0.28
CA LYS A 55 -14.28 -0.69 -1.19
C LYS A 55 -13.97 0.60 -0.44
N GLU A 56 -14.69 0.87 0.64
CA GLU A 56 -14.46 2.04 1.48
C GLU A 56 -13.06 2.01 2.11
N TYR A 57 -12.65 0.87 2.67
CA TYR A 57 -11.31 0.70 3.23
C TYR A 57 -10.22 0.90 2.18
N ILE A 58 -10.34 0.28 1.01
CA ILE A 58 -9.35 0.44 -0.07
C ILE A 58 -9.25 1.91 -0.50
N ASN A 59 -10.37 2.60 -0.71
CA ASN A 59 -10.38 4.00 -1.12
C ASN A 59 -9.68 4.91 -0.07
N HIS A 60 -9.97 4.71 1.21
CA HIS A 60 -9.30 5.44 2.28
C HIS A 60 -7.79 5.17 2.27
N ILE A 61 -7.40 3.90 2.22
CA ILE A 61 -5.99 3.47 2.24
C ILE A 61 -5.23 4.01 1.03
N GLN A 62 -5.79 3.95 -0.18
CA GLN A 62 -5.13 4.52 -1.36
C GLN A 62 -4.81 6.00 -1.18
N LYS A 63 -5.73 6.79 -0.60
CA LYS A 63 -5.49 8.22 -0.30
C LYS A 63 -4.34 8.41 0.69
N ARG A 64 -4.26 7.57 1.72
CA ARG A 64 -3.16 7.63 2.69
C ARG A 64 -1.83 7.14 2.11
N MET A 65 -1.86 6.15 1.22
CA MET A 65 -0.66 5.69 0.53
C MET A 65 -0.05 6.74 -0.40
N PHE A 66 -0.84 7.67 -0.97
CA PHE A 66 -0.28 8.84 -1.67
C PHE A 66 0.58 9.70 -0.73
N GLN A 67 0.18 9.86 0.53
CA GLN A 67 0.99 10.56 1.53
C GLN A 67 2.26 9.79 1.86
N ALA A 68 2.17 8.47 2.01
CA ALA A 68 3.34 7.61 2.19
C ALA A 68 4.33 7.73 1.02
N GLY A 69 3.83 7.74 -0.21
CA GLY A 69 4.63 7.98 -1.42
C GLY A 69 5.28 9.36 -1.43
N ALA A 70 4.55 10.40 -1.02
CA ALA A 70 5.08 11.76 -0.92
C ALA A 70 6.22 11.87 0.12
N GLU A 71 6.11 11.21 1.27
CA GLU A 71 7.19 11.16 2.26
C GLU A 71 8.45 10.51 1.68
N LEU A 72 8.30 9.35 1.00
CA LEU A 72 9.41 8.61 0.39
C LEU A 72 10.06 9.35 -0.80
N ALA A 73 9.27 10.16 -1.50
CA ALA A 73 9.72 10.99 -2.61
C ALA A 73 10.26 12.36 -2.17
N SER A 74 10.40 12.62 -0.86
CA SER A 74 10.87 13.89 -0.29
C SER A 74 12.32 13.80 0.15
N ASP A 75 13.06 14.87 -0.09
CA ASP A 75 14.32 15.15 0.63
C ASP A 75 14.02 15.83 1.98
N ALA A 76 15.07 16.21 2.75
CA ALA A 76 14.90 16.82 4.07
C ALA A 76 14.02 18.09 4.01
N ARG A 77 14.25 18.96 3.02
CA ARG A 77 13.45 20.17 2.79
C ARG A 77 12.02 19.82 2.39
N GLY A 78 11.83 18.85 1.52
CA GLY A 78 10.52 18.35 1.12
C GLY A 78 9.73 17.84 2.31
N MET A 79 10.37 17.08 3.20
CA MET A 79 9.76 16.58 4.43
C MET A 79 9.28 17.69 5.37
N GLU A 80 9.99 18.82 5.45
CA GLU A 80 9.55 20.00 6.20
C GLU A 80 8.33 20.69 5.56
N MET A 81 8.27 20.69 4.23
CA MET A 81 7.17 21.30 3.45
C MET A 81 5.88 20.47 3.46
N LEU A 82 5.95 19.17 3.71
CA LEU A 82 4.76 18.28 3.76
C LEU A 82 3.88 18.65 4.95
N LYS A 83 2.65 19.09 4.66
CA LYS A 83 1.65 19.46 5.67
C LYS A 83 0.98 18.25 6.32
N ASP A 84 0.86 17.17 5.57
CA ASP A 84 0.26 15.91 6.01
C ASP A 84 1.26 14.76 5.82
N LYS A 85 1.30 13.88 6.80
CA LYS A 85 2.20 12.73 6.86
C LYS A 85 1.45 11.54 7.46
N ILE A 86 1.95 10.34 7.21
CA ILE A 86 1.44 9.15 7.88
C ILE A 86 1.67 9.27 9.39
N GLY A 87 0.63 9.07 10.17
CA GLY A 87 0.65 9.22 11.62
C GLY A 87 0.06 8.02 12.36
N GLU A 88 0.05 8.12 13.70
CA GLU A 88 -0.46 7.07 14.58
C GLU A 88 -1.95 6.77 14.33
N ALA A 89 -2.74 7.78 13.93
CA ALA A 89 -4.14 7.61 13.57
C ALA A 89 -4.34 6.68 12.36
N ASP A 90 -3.43 6.75 11.38
CA ASP A 90 -3.47 5.89 10.20
C ASP A 90 -3.12 4.44 10.53
N ILE A 91 -2.15 4.24 11.41
CA ILE A 91 -1.76 2.92 11.92
C ILE A 91 -2.94 2.30 12.66
N LYS A 92 -3.53 3.05 13.60
CA LYS A 92 -4.67 2.61 14.39
C LYS A 92 -5.91 2.31 13.54
N TYR A 93 -6.10 3.06 12.45
CA TYR A 93 -7.16 2.77 11.48
C TYR A 93 -6.99 1.37 10.86
N LEU A 94 -5.77 1.00 10.44
CA LEU A 94 -5.50 -0.34 9.92
C LEU A 94 -5.65 -1.42 10.97
N GLU A 95 -5.17 -1.19 12.20
CA GLU A 95 -5.30 -2.11 13.31
C GLU A 95 -6.78 -2.38 13.63
N ASN A 96 -7.62 -1.35 13.69
CA ASN A 96 -9.06 -1.51 13.89
C ASN A 96 -9.73 -2.34 12.79
N ILE A 97 -9.32 -2.18 11.53
CA ILE A 97 -9.82 -3.00 10.42
C ILE A 97 -9.42 -4.46 10.59
N ILE A 98 -8.16 -4.71 10.97
CA ILE A 98 -7.63 -6.06 11.18
C ILE A 98 -8.39 -6.74 12.33
N ASP A 99 -8.54 -6.05 13.46
CA ASP A 99 -9.23 -6.56 14.65
C ASP A 99 -10.69 -6.89 14.35
N LYS A 100 -11.43 -5.95 13.74
CA LYS A 100 -12.83 -6.16 13.32
C LYS A 100 -12.96 -7.34 12.36
N SER A 101 -12.07 -7.45 11.38
CA SER A 101 -12.09 -8.56 10.43
C SER A 101 -11.75 -9.89 11.11
N THR A 102 -10.86 -9.87 12.10
CA THR A 102 -10.47 -11.04 12.88
C THR A 102 -11.60 -11.53 13.79
N GLU A 103 -12.32 -10.62 14.44
CA GLU A 103 -13.50 -10.96 15.25
C GLU A 103 -14.58 -11.67 14.43
N VAL A 104 -14.83 -11.20 13.20
CA VAL A 104 -15.88 -11.76 12.33
C VAL A 104 -15.43 -13.07 11.66
N ASN A 105 -14.20 -13.14 11.19
CA ASN A 105 -13.72 -14.18 10.27
C ASN A 105 -12.73 -15.17 10.93
N GLY A 106 -12.24 -14.86 12.13
CA GLY A 106 -11.17 -15.59 12.76
C GLY A 106 -9.79 -15.31 12.13
N LEU A 107 -8.75 -15.88 12.74
CA LEU A 107 -7.38 -15.79 12.23
C LEU A 107 -7.18 -16.79 11.08
N MET A 108 -6.43 -16.38 10.07
CA MET A 108 -5.96 -17.30 9.04
C MET A 108 -4.86 -18.20 9.62
N ARG A 109 -5.14 -19.49 9.78
CA ARG A 109 -4.21 -20.47 10.36
C ARG A 109 -3.50 -21.34 9.31
N GLU A 110 -3.93 -21.25 8.06
CA GLU A 110 -3.43 -22.08 6.96
C GLU A 110 -2.98 -21.23 5.78
N PHE A 111 -2.00 -21.71 5.04
CA PHE A 111 -1.65 -21.11 3.75
C PHE A 111 -2.80 -21.29 2.76
N VAL A 112 -3.13 -20.20 2.07
CA VAL A 112 -4.20 -20.18 1.07
C VAL A 112 -3.58 -20.04 -0.31
N VAL A 113 -3.95 -20.97 -1.20
CA VAL A 113 -3.60 -20.85 -2.61
C VAL A 113 -4.39 -19.67 -3.20
N PRO A 114 -3.72 -18.69 -3.85
CA PRO A 114 -4.39 -17.59 -4.53
C PRO A 114 -5.33 -18.05 -5.64
N GLY A 115 -6.40 -17.27 -5.94
CA GLY A 115 -7.23 -17.52 -7.11
C GLY A 115 -8.57 -18.20 -6.83
N VAL A 116 -9.04 -18.19 -5.59
CA VAL A 116 -10.37 -18.71 -5.23
C VAL A 116 -11.49 -17.97 -5.97
N ASN A 117 -11.34 -16.66 -6.17
CA ASN A 117 -12.17 -15.80 -7.01
C ASN A 117 -11.36 -14.56 -7.45
N PRO A 118 -11.82 -13.75 -8.42
CA PRO A 118 -11.09 -12.59 -8.93
C PRO A 118 -10.72 -11.57 -7.84
N SER A 119 -11.64 -11.24 -6.93
CA SER A 119 -11.38 -10.31 -5.84
C SER A 119 -10.27 -10.82 -4.91
N SER A 120 -10.32 -12.09 -4.50
CA SER A 120 -9.29 -12.72 -3.70
C SER A 120 -7.93 -12.73 -4.41
N ALA A 121 -7.91 -13.07 -5.71
CA ALA A 121 -6.68 -13.05 -6.50
C ALA A 121 -6.04 -11.66 -6.52
N ALA A 122 -6.82 -10.61 -6.78
CA ALA A 122 -6.35 -9.23 -6.81
C ALA A 122 -5.82 -8.76 -5.42
N LEU A 123 -6.50 -9.11 -4.33
CA LEU A 123 -6.03 -8.82 -2.97
C LEU A 123 -4.71 -9.55 -2.65
N HIS A 124 -4.51 -10.77 -3.13
CA HIS A 124 -3.23 -11.46 -3.00
C HIS A 124 -2.11 -10.74 -3.73
N VAL A 125 -2.37 -10.25 -4.96
CA VAL A 125 -1.39 -9.43 -5.71
C VAL A 125 -1.07 -8.17 -4.90
N ALA A 126 -2.08 -7.39 -4.50
CA ALA A 126 -1.88 -6.17 -3.72
C ALA A 126 -1.04 -6.43 -2.45
N ARG A 127 -1.38 -7.47 -1.68
CA ARG A 127 -0.61 -7.88 -0.51
C ARG A 127 0.87 -8.14 -0.82
N THR A 128 1.17 -8.85 -1.90
CA THR A 128 2.57 -9.18 -2.25
C THR A 128 3.35 -7.96 -2.71
N VAL A 129 2.70 -7.00 -3.39
CA VAL A 129 3.31 -5.72 -3.78
C VAL A 129 3.57 -4.85 -2.53
N VAL A 130 2.61 -4.75 -1.60
CA VAL A 130 2.80 -4.05 -0.31
C VAL A 130 4.00 -4.64 0.45
N ARG A 131 4.13 -5.96 0.51
CA ARG A 131 5.28 -6.63 1.14
C ARG A 131 6.60 -6.37 0.41
N ARG A 132 6.57 -6.18 -0.91
CA ARG A 132 7.75 -5.74 -1.66
C ARG A 132 8.12 -4.32 -1.28
N ALA A 133 7.15 -3.39 -1.24
CA ALA A 133 7.36 -2.01 -0.78
C ALA A 133 7.96 -1.98 0.65
N GLU A 134 7.43 -2.76 1.57
CA GLU A 134 7.94 -2.88 2.95
C GLU A 134 9.44 -3.25 2.97
N ARG A 135 9.86 -4.24 2.18
CA ARG A 135 11.28 -4.65 2.12
C ARG A 135 12.18 -3.57 1.53
N ILE A 136 11.72 -2.87 0.48
CA ILE A 136 12.48 -1.78 -0.14
C ILE A 136 12.59 -0.60 0.84
N ILE A 137 11.50 -0.22 1.49
CA ILE A 137 11.48 0.84 2.52
C ILE A 137 12.40 0.46 3.70
N THR A 138 12.44 -0.81 4.08
CA THR A 138 13.36 -1.30 5.11
C THR A 138 14.83 -1.19 4.67
N ALA A 139 15.12 -1.44 3.41
CA ALA A 139 16.47 -1.24 2.86
C ALA A 139 16.83 0.26 2.80
N LEU A 140 15.91 1.10 2.35
CA LEU A 140 16.06 2.56 2.31
C LEU A 140 16.33 3.15 3.69
N ALA A 141 15.62 2.68 4.73
CA ALA A 141 15.76 3.13 6.11
C ALA A 141 17.15 2.86 6.72
N LYS A 142 17.98 2.04 6.09
CA LYS A 142 19.39 1.83 6.47
C LYS A 142 20.33 2.90 5.89
N GLN A 143 19.87 3.65 4.89
CA GLN A 143 20.67 4.64 4.17
C GLN A 143 20.25 6.07 4.49
N VAL A 144 18.95 6.31 4.65
CA VAL A 144 18.38 7.64 4.93
C VAL A 144 17.31 7.53 6.02
N PRO A 145 17.03 8.64 6.74
CA PRO A 145 15.96 8.65 7.72
C PRO A 145 14.58 8.36 7.08
N VAL A 146 13.91 7.31 7.53
CA VAL A 146 12.51 6.99 7.19
C VAL A 146 11.73 6.93 8.50
N ARG A 147 10.63 7.67 8.57
CA ARG A 147 9.82 7.77 9.78
C ARG A 147 9.28 6.40 10.21
N GLU A 148 9.25 6.19 11.51
CA GLU A 148 8.80 4.94 12.10
C GLU A 148 7.32 4.68 11.81
N GLU A 149 6.48 5.72 11.87
CA GLU A 149 5.04 5.65 11.60
C GLU A 149 4.76 5.14 10.18
N LEU A 150 5.51 5.64 9.18
CA LEU A 150 5.38 5.16 7.80
C LEU A 150 5.72 3.68 7.69
N ARG A 151 6.80 3.24 8.33
CA ARG A 151 7.22 1.83 8.32
C ARG A 151 6.18 0.93 9.00
N LYS A 152 5.65 1.34 10.15
CA LYS A 152 4.57 0.64 10.87
C LYS A 152 3.32 0.54 10.00
N TYR A 153 2.92 1.65 9.38
CA TYR A 153 1.75 1.71 8.49
C TYR A 153 1.84 0.70 7.35
N ILE A 154 2.95 0.68 6.60
CA ILE A 154 3.14 -0.25 5.48
C ILE A 154 3.13 -1.72 5.96
N ASN A 155 3.73 -2.02 7.11
CA ASN A 155 3.68 -3.35 7.70
C ASN A 155 2.22 -3.76 8.03
N ARG A 156 1.45 -2.94 8.77
CA ARG A 156 0.04 -3.19 9.07
C ARG A 156 -0.84 -3.31 7.84
N LEU A 157 -0.54 -2.58 6.77
CA LEU A 157 -1.29 -2.68 5.51
C LEU A 157 -1.21 -4.08 4.90
N SER A 158 -0.07 -4.74 4.99
CA SER A 158 0.07 -6.12 4.50
C SER A 158 -0.83 -7.09 5.25
N ASP A 159 -0.99 -6.89 6.57
CA ASP A 159 -1.85 -7.71 7.44
C ASP A 159 -3.34 -7.43 7.16
N ALA A 160 -3.72 -6.17 6.93
CA ALA A 160 -5.09 -5.82 6.52
C ALA A 160 -5.48 -6.51 5.21
N CYS A 161 -4.60 -6.49 4.20
CA CYS A 161 -4.83 -7.21 2.95
C CYS A 161 -5.01 -8.72 3.18
N LEU A 162 -4.24 -9.32 4.09
CA LEU A 162 -4.35 -10.74 4.43
C LEU A 162 -5.71 -11.07 5.07
N GLN A 163 -6.18 -10.24 6.00
CA GLN A 163 -7.47 -10.45 6.67
C GLN A 163 -8.67 -10.34 5.72
N TRP A 164 -8.60 -9.45 4.72
CA TRP A 164 -9.65 -9.37 3.69
C TRP A 164 -9.75 -10.63 2.82
N LEU A 165 -8.65 -11.36 2.64
CA LEU A 165 -8.65 -12.66 1.95
C LEU A 165 -9.46 -13.71 2.71
N VAL A 166 -9.42 -13.69 4.04
CA VAL A 166 -10.23 -14.60 4.88
C VAL A 166 -11.71 -14.32 4.69
N SER A 167 -12.11 -13.05 4.74
CA SER A 167 -13.49 -12.61 4.52
C SER A 167 -14.04 -13.13 3.18
N LYS A 168 -13.30 -12.96 2.11
CA LYS A 168 -13.71 -13.40 0.77
C LYS A 168 -13.80 -14.92 0.62
N ARG A 169 -12.96 -15.67 1.31
CA ARG A 169 -13.01 -17.13 1.34
C ARG A 169 -14.26 -17.64 2.05
N GLN A 170 -14.66 -17.02 3.15
CA GLN A 170 -15.86 -17.41 3.90
C GLN A 170 -17.13 -17.12 3.12
N GLU A 171 -17.25 -15.93 2.49
CA GLU A 171 -18.37 -15.60 1.63
C GLU A 171 -18.58 -16.68 0.53
N GLN A 172 -17.51 -17.20 -0.04
CA GLN A 172 -17.59 -18.21 -1.07
C GLN A 172 -18.00 -19.60 -0.54
N LYS A 173 -17.52 -20.00 0.65
CA LYS A 173 -17.96 -21.23 1.30
C LYS A 173 -19.46 -21.20 1.56
N ILE A 174 -19.98 -20.08 2.07
CA ILE A 174 -21.42 -19.90 2.32
C ILE A 174 -22.23 -19.95 1.02
N ARG A 175 -21.76 -19.34 -0.07
CA ARG A 175 -22.45 -19.40 -1.37
C ARG A 175 -22.51 -20.82 -1.91
N ARG A 176 -21.44 -21.64 -1.78
CA ARG A 176 -21.41 -23.04 -2.24
C ARG A 176 -22.27 -23.98 -1.40
N SER A 177 -22.49 -23.69 -0.12
CA SER A 177 -23.35 -24.52 0.75
C SER A 177 -24.84 -24.25 0.56
N LYS A 178 -25.21 -23.17 -0.17
CA LYS A 178 -26.61 -22.79 -0.46
C LYS A 178 -27.07 -23.18 -1.86
N ASN A 179 -26.16 -23.69 -2.69
CA ASN A 179 -26.42 -24.27 -4.03
C ASN A 179 -26.21 -25.78 -3.98
#